data_bad9658e9e034b083eb0198e088583a7
#
_entry.id   bad9658e9e034b083eb0198e088583a7
#
_cell.length_a   1.000
_cell.length_b   1.000
_cell.length_c   1.000
_cell.angle_alpha   90.00
_cell.angle_beta   90.00
_cell.angle_gamma   90.00
#
_symmetry.space_group_name_H-M   'P 1'
#
loop_
_entity.id
_entity.type
_entity.pdbx_description
1 polymer ?
#
loop_
_entity_poly.entity_id
_entity_poly.type
_entity_poly.pdbx_seq_one_letter_code
_entity_poly.pdbx_strand_id
1 'polypeptide(L)'
;MVGCSLLLAAMGILFVVPVLLVAAMAPMAFVAYSALTSPPVVDSSLDITRTVSPERTSPGGTVGVRLTVENSGQQPLAKLRLVDGVPEELSVVDGSPRAAVSLRRGESVSIEYTLRSRYGTFEFSDVTVRAQSLSAGGAYTTTVSPDGETTITATLAPVDYPGQSGGGTAGEMLINRGNEGLEFFGIRSYQPTDPIHKINWRRYAKDRELTTIDYRDREVSDVLVVVDARESAGVARGPTAPTGTELCVYVANEVVNGMRDHRTPIGVAALGVDGFDDNDRLAWVLPGNDRTHTNQLRSLLDAAAATVRPETEPAASDVPNEALLTLIRQLRSGTHVLFISPLGDDQSIAVVRKLRSTGYTVSACVPDVTTQTSVGGQVAATRRSASLTELRKLGVNAVDWQPDDPLDESLRQALRMTRTTLQES
;
A
#
# COMPACT_ATOMS: atom_id res chain seq x y z
N MET A 1 -3.22 0.09 54.15
CA MET A 1 -2.21 0.64 55.07
C MET A 1 -2.86 1.32 56.30
N VAL A 2 -3.78 2.29 56.15
CA VAL A 2 -4.47 2.95 57.25
C VAL A 2 -5.18 1.93 58.19
N GLY A 3 -5.93 0.97 57.62
CA GLY A 3 -6.60 -0.07 58.40
C GLY A 3 -5.62 -0.98 59.20
N CYS A 4 -4.45 -1.25 58.65
CA CYS A 4 -3.40 -2.01 59.31
C CYS A 4 -2.81 -1.23 60.53
N SER A 5 -2.57 0.07 60.33
CA SER A 5 -2.11 0.96 61.42
C SER A 5 -3.13 1.08 62.55
N LEU A 6 -4.41 1.27 62.19
CA LEU A 6 -5.50 1.34 63.19
C LEU A 6 -5.67 0.04 63.93
N LEU A 7 -5.57 -1.11 63.27
CA LEU A 7 -5.68 -2.41 63.87
C LEU A 7 -4.53 -2.69 64.81
N LEU A 8 -3.31 -2.39 64.44
CA LEU A 8 -2.12 -2.51 65.30
C LEU A 8 -2.21 -1.58 66.51
N ALA A 9 -2.69 -0.34 66.36
CA ALA A 9 -2.90 0.58 67.47
C ALA A 9 -3.99 0.08 68.44
N ALA A 10 -5.11 -0.36 67.83
CA ALA A 10 -6.23 -0.92 68.71
C ALA A 10 -5.78 -2.16 69.51
N MET A 11 -5.04 -3.08 68.85
CA MET A 11 -4.48 -4.25 69.57
C MET A 11 -3.45 -3.83 70.61
N GLY A 12 -2.60 -2.85 70.34
CA GLY A 12 -1.64 -2.31 71.32
C GLY A 12 -2.29 -1.73 72.56
N ILE A 13 -3.41 -1.03 72.40
CA ILE A 13 -4.20 -0.48 73.51
C ILE A 13 -4.93 -1.60 74.21
N LEU A 14 -5.60 -2.50 73.48
CA LEU A 14 -6.43 -3.55 74.09
C LEU A 14 -5.62 -4.56 74.94
N PHE A 15 -4.42 -4.94 74.44
CA PHE A 15 -3.55 -5.91 75.06
C PHE A 15 -2.44 -5.28 75.91
N VAL A 16 -2.42 -3.94 76.00
CA VAL A 16 -1.41 -3.16 76.77
C VAL A 16 0.00 -3.50 76.37
N VAL A 17 0.20 -3.67 75.04
CA VAL A 17 1.50 -4.02 74.45
C VAL A 17 2.11 -2.78 73.73
N PRO A 18 3.04 -2.03 74.39
CA PRO A 18 3.57 -0.76 73.77
C PRO A 18 4.27 -0.93 72.43
N VAL A 19 4.88 -2.12 72.14
CA VAL A 19 5.53 -2.44 70.96
C VAL A 19 4.60 -2.37 69.72
N LEU A 20 3.32 -2.75 69.89
CA LEU A 20 2.32 -2.67 68.82
C LEU A 20 1.93 -1.24 68.51
N LEU A 21 1.99 -0.30 69.48
CA LEU A 21 1.79 1.11 69.22
C LEU A 21 2.95 1.70 68.37
N VAL A 22 4.18 1.32 68.71
CA VAL A 22 5.36 1.73 67.92
C VAL A 22 5.31 1.12 66.51
N ALA A 23 4.90 -0.15 66.41
CA ALA A 23 4.72 -0.81 65.11
C ALA A 23 3.63 -0.15 64.24
N ALA A 24 2.58 0.41 64.83
CA ALA A 24 1.53 1.16 64.13
C ALA A 24 2.01 2.48 63.54
N MET A 25 3.08 3.06 64.09
CA MET A 25 3.65 4.31 63.57
C MET A 25 4.27 4.15 62.16
N ALA A 26 4.84 2.97 61.82
CA ALA A 26 5.47 2.73 60.54
C ALA A 26 4.49 2.82 59.32
N PRO A 27 3.34 2.10 59.32
CA PRO A 27 2.36 2.26 58.26
C PRO A 27 1.70 3.65 58.26
N MET A 28 1.58 4.31 59.41
CA MET A 28 1.06 5.67 59.50
C MET A 28 2.02 6.69 58.91
N ALA A 29 3.33 6.57 59.19
CA ALA A 29 4.37 7.38 58.58
C ALA A 29 4.41 7.20 57.06
N PHE A 30 4.23 5.95 56.57
CA PHE A 30 4.14 5.68 55.14
C PHE A 30 2.92 6.33 54.49
N VAL A 31 1.76 6.32 55.16
CA VAL A 31 0.55 7.01 54.66
C VAL A 31 0.77 8.53 54.60
N ALA A 32 1.34 9.09 55.66
CA ALA A 32 1.66 10.52 55.73
C ALA A 32 2.69 10.89 54.60
N TYR A 33 3.72 10.06 54.45
CA TYR A 33 4.68 10.24 53.36
C TYR A 33 4.00 10.20 51.98
N SER A 34 3.09 9.23 51.75
CA SER A 34 2.38 9.11 50.46
C SER A 34 1.45 10.29 50.17
N ALA A 35 0.84 10.86 51.22
CA ALA A 35 -0.04 12.03 51.13
C ALA A 35 0.72 13.33 50.85
N LEU A 36 1.97 13.41 51.33
CA LEU A 36 2.83 14.59 51.17
C LEU A 36 3.67 14.55 49.92
N THR A 37 3.79 13.37 49.26
CA THR A 37 4.62 13.19 48.08
C THR A 37 3.79 13.39 46.84
N SER A 38 3.99 14.51 46.09
CA SER A 38 3.40 14.74 44.78
C SER A 38 4.04 13.84 43.74
N PRO A 39 3.26 13.40 42.73
CA PRO A 39 3.87 12.71 41.59
C PRO A 39 4.85 13.63 40.87
N PRO A 40 5.97 13.09 40.31
CA PRO A 40 6.91 13.89 39.58
C PRO A 40 6.26 14.40 38.27
N VAL A 41 6.41 15.71 38.01
CA VAL A 41 6.02 16.32 36.72
C VAL A 41 7.18 16.09 35.75
N VAL A 42 6.89 15.45 34.63
CA VAL A 42 7.92 14.96 33.70
C VAL A 42 8.02 15.73 32.40
N ASP A 43 7.11 16.70 32.13
CA ASP A 43 7.00 17.40 30.84
C ASP A 43 8.29 18.12 30.41
N SER A 44 9.12 18.56 31.33
CA SER A 44 10.39 19.27 31.06
C SER A 44 11.62 18.58 31.64
N SER A 45 11.48 17.34 32.10
CA SER A 45 12.55 16.60 32.74
C SER A 45 12.95 15.33 32.01
N LEU A 46 12.33 15.04 30.89
CA LEU A 46 12.66 13.93 30.03
C LEU A 46 13.06 14.42 28.65
N ASP A 47 14.23 13.99 28.21
CA ASP A 47 14.64 14.09 26.82
C ASP A 47 14.42 12.75 26.13
N ILE A 48 13.57 12.78 25.10
CA ILE A 48 13.18 11.55 24.39
C ILE A 48 13.60 11.69 22.94
N THR A 49 14.40 10.75 22.45
CA THR A 49 14.86 10.70 21.05
C THR A 49 14.43 9.39 20.43
N ARG A 50 13.81 9.47 19.24
CA ARG A 50 13.41 8.33 18.43
C ARG A 50 14.32 8.23 17.22
N THR A 51 14.87 7.04 16.96
CA THR A 51 15.60 6.71 15.74
C THR A 51 14.96 5.51 15.06
N VAL A 52 14.81 5.61 13.74
CA VAL A 52 14.17 4.60 12.89
C VAL A 52 15.18 4.13 11.85
N SER A 53 15.40 2.84 11.72
CA SER A 53 16.37 2.32 10.76
C SER A 53 15.90 1.02 10.11
N PRO A 54 15.84 0.97 8.78
CA PRO A 54 15.98 2.07 7.83
C PRO A 54 14.73 2.98 7.80
N GLU A 55 14.88 4.27 7.51
CA GLU A 55 13.75 5.21 7.31
C GLU A 55 12.87 4.81 6.13
N ARG A 56 13.47 4.19 5.12
CA ARG A 56 12.79 3.68 3.91
C ARG A 56 13.01 2.20 3.79
N THR A 57 11.93 1.48 3.59
CA THR A 57 11.96 0.02 3.46
C THR A 57 10.98 -0.44 2.39
N SER A 58 11.06 -1.70 2.00
CA SER A 58 10.05 -2.32 1.15
C SER A 58 8.85 -2.77 1.99
N PRO A 59 7.63 -2.78 1.44
CA PRO A 59 6.47 -3.38 2.09
C PRO A 59 6.75 -4.82 2.52
N GLY A 60 6.33 -5.17 3.75
CA GLY A 60 6.69 -6.45 4.37
C GLY A 60 8.09 -6.52 4.97
N GLY A 61 8.94 -5.53 4.71
CA GLY A 61 10.26 -5.40 5.33
C GLY A 61 10.18 -5.07 6.82
N THR A 62 11.30 -5.17 7.52
CA THR A 62 11.40 -4.85 8.94
C THR A 62 12.10 -3.53 9.16
N VAL A 63 11.61 -2.77 10.13
CA VAL A 63 12.14 -1.48 10.55
C VAL A 63 12.44 -1.54 12.03
N GLY A 64 13.69 -1.34 12.41
CA GLY A 64 14.09 -1.22 13.81
C GLY A 64 13.82 0.18 14.33
N VAL A 65 13.16 0.26 15.48
CA VAL A 65 12.91 1.51 16.20
C VAL A 65 13.66 1.46 17.52
N ARG A 66 14.38 2.54 17.82
CA ARG A 66 15.06 2.74 19.10
C ARG A 66 14.55 4.04 19.71
N LEU A 67 13.92 3.93 20.89
CA LEU A 67 13.49 5.06 21.68
C LEU A 67 14.44 5.21 22.86
N THR A 68 15.21 6.29 22.90
CA THR A 68 16.12 6.61 24.00
C THR A 68 15.48 7.67 24.89
N VAL A 69 15.38 7.39 26.17
CA VAL A 69 14.77 8.27 27.17
C VAL A 69 15.81 8.60 28.23
N GLU A 70 16.12 9.86 28.42
CA GLU A 70 17.06 10.37 29.42
C GLU A 70 16.33 11.23 30.45
N ASN A 71 16.67 11.07 31.71
CA ASN A 71 16.20 11.95 32.80
C ASN A 71 17.13 13.16 32.92
N SER A 72 16.84 14.24 32.24
CA SER A 72 17.56 15.53 32.34
C SER A 72 17.11 16.35 33.56
N GLY A 73 16.11 15.91 34.29
CA GLY A 73 15.59 16.57 35.48
C GLY A 73 16.50 16.41 36.71
N GLN A 74 16.12 17.13 37.79
CA GLN A 74 16.89 17.12 39.04
C GLN A 74 16.52 15.96 39.98
N GLN A 75 15.34 15.35 39.77
CA GLN A 75 14.83 14.31 40.65
C GLN A 75 14.87 12.92 40.02
N PRO A 76 15.11 11.86 40.79
CA PRO A 76 15.02 10.50 40.28
C PRO A 76 13.57 10.12 40.01
N LEU A 77 13.32 9.46 38.89
CA LEU A 77 12.04 8.91 38.46
C LEU A 77 11.98 7.43 38.84
N ALA A 78 11.38 7.14 39.98
CA ALA A 78 11.43 5.80 40.56
C ALA A 78 10.57 4.77 39.80
N LYS A 79 9.48 5.22 39.20
CA LYS A 79 8.58 4.35 38.44
C LYS A 79 8.03 5.11 37.26
N LEU A 80 8.59 4.81 36.09
CA LEU A 80 8.24 5.41 34.82
C LEU A 80 7.72 4.32 33.90
N ARG A 81 6.52 4.52 33.34
CA ARG A 81 5.98 3.69 32.27
C ARG A 81 5.96 4.51 30.99
N LEU A 82 6.51 3.93 29.95
CA LEU A 82 6.63 4.51 28.63
C LEU A 82 5.83 3.68 27.63
N VAL A 83 5.13 4.34 26.73
CA VAL A 83 4.43 3.70 25.60
C VAL A 83 4.70 4.58 24.39
N ASP A 84 5.42 4.04 23.43
CA ASP A 84 5.67 4.73 22.16
C ASP A 84 4.44 4.73 21.28
N GLY A 85 4.21 5.83 20.57
CA GLY A 85 3.04 6.05 19.72
C GLY A 85 3.19 5.39 18.35
N VAL A 86 3.28 4.07 18.32
CA VAL A 86 3.37 3.28 17.09
C VAL A 86 2.11 3.45 16.25
N PRO A 87 2.21 3.70 14.93
CA PRO A 87 1.06 3.72 14.03
C PRO A 87 0.24 2.42 14.11
N GLU A 88 -1.09 2.54 14.18
CA GLU A 88 -1.99 1.38 14.37
C GLU A 88 -1.92 0.39 13.21
N GLU A 89 -1.57 0.86 12.03
CA GLU A 89 -1.45 0.08 10.80
C GLU A 89 -0.21 -0.82 10.78
N LEU A 90 0.78 -0.55 11.63
CA LEU A 90 2.04 -1.29 11.67
C LEU A 90 2.04 -2.32 12.81
N SER A 91 2.53 -3.52 12.51
CA SER A 91 2.63 -4.59 13.50
C SER A 91 4.01 -4.69 14.12
N VAL A 92 4.06 -4.83 15.45
CA VAL A 92 5.29 -5.13 16.18
C VAL A 92 5.63 -6.60 15.97
N VAL A 93 6.82 -6.90 15.45
CA VAL A 93 7.29 -8.26 15.13
C VAL A 93 8.19 -8.80 16.23
N ASP A 94 9.00 -7.91 16.83
CA ASP A 94 9.93 -8.26 17.87
C ASP A 94 10.09 -7.09 18.86
N GLY A 95 10.40 -7.40 20.11
CA GLY A 95 10.49 -6.40 21.18
C GLY A 95 9.15 -5.87 21.65
N SER A 96 9.17 -4.69 22.29
CA SER A 96 7.95 -4.05 22.80
C SER A 96 8.07 -2.53 22.77
N PRO A 97 7.08 -1.79 22.24
CA PRO A 97 7.04 -0.33 22.30
C PRO A 97 6.68 0.19 23.72
N ARG A 98 6.63 -0.69 24.71
CA ARG A 98 6.26 -0.37 26.09
C ARG A 98 7.38 -0.79 27.04
N ALA A 99 7.72 0.08 27.98
CA ALA A 99 8.68 -0.24 29.02
C ALA A 99 8.22 0.31 30.39
N ALA A 100 8.73 -0.31 31.44
CA ALA A 100 8.63 0.17 32.79
C ALA A 100 10.02 0.23 33.40
N VAL A 101 10.50 1.42 33.73
CA VAL A 101 11.88 1.69 34.13
C VAL A 101 11.94 2.61 35.33
N SER A 102 13.09 2.69 35.96
CA SER A 102 13.46 3.73 36.92
C SER A 102 14.71 4.46 36.41
N LEU A 103 14.69 5.78 36.42
CA LEU A 103 15.78 6.60 35.93
C LEU A 103 16.27 7.53 37.02
N ARG A 104 17.56 7.45 37.36
CA ARG A 104 18.24 8.44 38.18
C ARG A 104 18.48 9.70 37.33
N ARG A 105 18.87 10.78 37.99
CA ARG A 105 19.31 11.99 37.30
C ARG A 105 20.45 11.70 36.35
N GLY A 106 20.30 12.11 35.07
CA GLY A 106 21.30 11.90 34.01
C GLY A 106 21.40 10.46 33.52
N GLU A 107 20.50 9.57 33.96
CA GLU A 107 20.45 8.18 33.48
C GLU A 107 19.55 8.08 32.27
N SER A 108 19.97 7.29 31.29
CA SER A 108 19.22 7.00 30.05
C SER A 108 18.91 5.53 29.92
N VAL A 109 17.81 5.24 29.22
CA VAL A 109 17.39 3.89 28.84
C VAL A 109 17.01 3.87 27.37
N SER A 110 17.35 2.80 26.67
CA SER A 110 16.91 2.56 25.30
C SER A 110 15.92 1.42 25.25
N ILE A 111 14.81 1.66 24.55
CA ILE A 111 13.77 0.67 24.24
C ILE A 111 13.91 0.35 22.77
N GLU A 112 14.08 -0.92 22.44
CA GLU A 112 14.23 -1.38 21.07
C GLU A 112 13.09 -2.30 20.70
N TYR A 113 12.54 -2.11 19.51
CA TYR A 113 11.53 -2.99 18.95
C TYR A 113 11.56 -2.91 17.42
N THR A 114 11.00 -3.92 16.78
CA THR A 114 10.98 -4.05 15.33
C THR A 114 9.54 -4.02 14.84
N LEU A 115 9.28 -3.16 13.88
CA LEU A 115 8.02 -3.07 13.18
C LEU A 115 8.10 -3.76 11.83
N ARG A 116 6.97 -4.27 11.39
CA ARG A 116 6.79 -4.68 10.00
C ARG A 116 6.12 -3.56 9.24
N SER A 117 6.78 -3.13 8.17
CA SER A 117 6.28 -2.06 7.32
C SER A 117 5.16 -2.55 6.40
N ARG A 118 4.26 -1.64 6.06
CA ARG A 118 3.25 -1.77 5.00
C ARG A 118 3.48 -0.69 3.96
N TYR A 119 2.91 -0.85 2.76
CA TYR A 119 3.00 0.17 1.73
C TYR A 119 2.38 1.49 2.20
N GLY A 120 3.12 2.58 2.10
CA GLY A 120 2.67 3.92 2.46
C GLY A 120 3.67 4.66 3.35
N THR A 121 3.24 5.83 3.82
CA THR A 121 3.95 6.64 4.81
C THR A 121 3.13 6.65 6.09
N PHE A 122 3.77 6.29 7.19
CA PHE A 122 3.15 6.15 8.51
C PHE A 122 3.81 7.11 9.48
N GLU A 123 3.00 7.85 10.22
CA GLU A 123 3.49 8.83 11.20
C GLU A 123 3.31 8.31 12.62
N PHE A 124 4.39 8.39 13.41
CA PHE A 124 4.35 8.06 14.83
C PHE A 124 3.64 9.16 15.62
N SER A 125 2.82 8.74 16.55
CA SER A 125 2.27 9.64 17.56
C SER A 125 3.29 9.92 18.68
N ASP A 126 2.93 10.84 19.58
CA ASP A 126 3.71 11.17 20.76
C ASP A 126 3.87 9.99 21.72
N VAL A 127 4.95 10.03 22.51
CA VAL A 127 5.21 9.04 23.54
C VAL A 127 4.34 9.33 24.78
N THR A 128 3.55 8.34 25.20
CA THR A 128 2.80 8.43 26.45
C THR A 128 3.70 8.05 27.62
N VAL A 129 3.86 8.98 28.55
CA VAL A 129 4.67 8.84 29.74
C VAL A 129 3.81 8.87 30.99
N ARG A 130 3.93 7.85 31.85
CA ARG A 130 3.27 7.82 33.14
C ARG A 130 4.31 7.66 34.25
N ALA A 131 4.50 8.75 35.02
CA ALA A 131 5.36 8.76 36.19
C ALA A 131 4.55 8.52 37.45
N GLN A 132 5.06 7.71 38.36
CA GLN A 132 4.42 7.38 39.65
C GLN A 132 5.39 7.64 40.77
N SER A 133 4.89 8.24 41.88
CA SER A 133 5.69 8.43 43.09
C SER A 133 6.08 7.08 43.70
N LEU A 134 7.17 7.09 44.48
CA LEU A 134 7.66 5.88 45.20
C LEU A 134 6.59 5.29 46.12
N SER A 135 5.82 6.15 46.76
CA SER A 135 4.71 5.76 47.67
C SER A 135 3.51 5.18 46.90
N ALA A 136 3.48 5.25 45.57
CA ALA A 136 2.30 4.94 44.77
C ALA A 136 1.05 5.80 45.08
N GLY A 137 1.19 6.86 45.88
CA GLY A 137 0.10 7.76 46.26
C GLY A 137 -0.39 8.69 45.14
N GLY A 138 0.41 8.86 44.08
CA GLY A 138 0.04 9.69 42.94
C GLY A 138 0.70 9.23 41.67
N ALA A 139 0.04 9.42 40.53
CA ALA A 139 0.58 9.21 39.18
C ALA A 139 0.28 10.43 38.30
N TYR A 140 1.22 10.79 37.49
CA TYR A 140 1.08 11.84 36.49
C TYR A 140 1.25 11.18 35.09
N THR A 141 0.34 11.49 34.19
CA THR A 141 0.38 10.97 32.82
C THR A 141 0.39 12.15 31.87
N THR A 142 1.31 12.13 30.94
CA THR A 142 1.49 13.16 29.89
C THR A 142 1.92 12.51 28.60
N THR A 143 1.86 13.28 27.52
CA THR A 143 2.42 12.92 26.22
C THR A 143 3.60 13.83 25.93
N VAL A 144 4.68 13.26 25.40
CA VAL A 144 5.91 13.99 25.05
C VAL A 144 6.25 13.67 23.61
N SER A 145 6.42 14.72 22.81
CA SER A 145 6.92 14.58 21.43
C SER A 145 8.40 14.23 21.45
N PRO A 146 8.81 13.09 20.91
CA PRO A 146 10.23 12.74 20.82
C PRO A 146 10.93 13.57 19.74
N ASP A 147 12.19 13.87 19.96
CA ASP A 147 13.08 14.37 18.91
C ASP A 147 13.47 13.24 17.96
N GLY A 148 13.77 13.59 16.67
CA GLY A 148 14.26 12.65 15.65
C GLY A 148 13.18 12.23 14.64
N GLU A 149 13.23 10.98 14.20
CA GLU A 149 12.35 10.50 13.13
C GLU A 149 10.92 10.28 13.64
N THR A 150 9.98 10.86 12.89
CA THR A 150 8.54 10.78 13.16
C THR A 150 7.79 9.93 12.13
N THR A 151 8.44 9.56 11.02
CA THR A 151 7.79 8.87 9.91
C THR A 151 8.55 7.63 9.45
N ILE A 152 7.80 6.62 9.01
CA ILE A 152 8.32 5.48 8.26
C ILE A 152 7.69 5.53 6.88
N THR A 153 8.52 5.49 5.83
CA THR A 153 8.05 5.37 4.46
C THR A 153 8.42 3.99 3.93
N ALA A 154 7.40 3.18 3.62
CA ALA A 154 7.59 1.92 2.93
C ALA A 154 7.05 2.05 1.51
N THR A 155 7.97 2.18 0.57
CA THR A 155 7.70 2.11 -0.86
C THR A 155 8.35 0.84 -1.38
N LEU A 156 7.71 0.19 -2.35
CA LEU A 156 8.42 -0.82 -3.11
C LEU A 156 9.63 -0.11 -3.70
N ALA A 157 10.82 -0.68 -3.49
CA ALA A 157 12.05 -0.07 -3.98
C ALA A 157 11.85 0.30 -5.45
N PRO A 158 12.24 1.51 -5.89
CA PRO A 158 12.29 1.78 -7.31
C PRO A 158 13.11 0.63 -7.89
N VAL A 159 12.53 -0.08 -8.85
CA VAL A 159 13.27 -1.10 -9.57
C VAL A 159 14.44 -0.35 -10.17
N ASP A 160 15.63 -0.58 -9.63
CA ASP A 160 16.86 -0.11 -10.25
C ASP A 160 16.91 -0.84 -11.58
N TYR A 161 16.44 -0.14 -12.62
CA TYR A 161 16.58 -0.64 -13.98
C TYR A 161 18.08 -0.71 -14.28
N PRO A 162 18.71 -1.89 -14.28
CA PRO A 162 20.09 -2.00 -14.70
C PRO A 162 20.10 -1.70 -16.19
N GLY A 163 20.48 -0.49 -16.55
CA GLY A 163 20.69 -0.09 -17.92
C GLY A 163 19.80 1.04 -18.42
N GLN A 164 20.09 2.25 -17.99
CA GLN A 164 19.84 3.44 -18.82
C GLN A 164 20.61 3.41 -20.17
N SER A 165 21.11 2.27 -20.57
CA SER A 165 21.77 2.03 -21.85
C SER A 165 21.07 0.90 -22.59
N GLY A 166 19.92 1.19 -23.22
CA GLY A 166 19.38 0.42 -24.33
C GLY A 166 18.15 -0.47 -24.07
N GLY A 167 17.45 -0.36 -22.95
CA GLY A 167 16.19 -1.08 -22.73
C GLY A 167 15.05 -0.11 -22.44
N GLY A 168 14.04 -0.05 -23.31
CA GLY A 168 12.86 0.78 -23.11
C GLY A 168 12.13 0.45 -21.79
N THR A 169 11.65 1.49 -21.11
CA THR A 169 10.83 1.34 -19.90
C THR A 169 9.51 0.63 -20.20
N ALA A 170 8.82 0.10 -19.18
CA ALA A 170 7.49 -0.52 -19.36
C ALA A 170 6.51 0.41 -20.10
N GLY A 171 6.60 1.73 -19.87
CA GLY A 171 5.84 2.75 -20.59
C GLY A 171 6.21 2.83 -22.07
N GLU A 172 7.49 2.80 -22.41
CA GLU A 172 7.98 2.80 -23.80
C GLU A 172 7.49 1.56 -24.57
N MET A 173 7.38 0.43 -23.89
CA MET A 173 6.85 -0.79 -24.48
C MET A 173 5.34 -0.74 -24.74
N LEU A 174 4.56 -0.12 -23.87
CA LEU A 174 3.12 0.11 -24.12
C LEU A 174 2.90 1.04 -25.32
N ILE A 175 3.73 2.07 -25.47
CA ILE A 175 3.67 3.03 -26.58
C ILE A 175 4.15 2.40 -27.90
N ASN A 176 5.28 1.72 -27.88
CA ASN A 176 5.88 1.16 -29.11
C ASN A 176 5.04 0.04 -29.74
N ARG A 177 4.11 -0.57 -28.99
CA ARG A 177 3.23 -1.63 -29.50
C ARG A 177 1.83 -1.18 -29.84
N GLY A 178 1.40 -0.04 -29.34
CA GLY A 178 0.21 0.59 -29.85
C GLY A 178 0.33 0.93 -31.35
N ASN A 179 1.56 1.08 -31.84
CA ASN A 179 1.83 1.36 -33.25
C ASN A 179 1.80 0.13 -34.17
N GLU A 180 1.65 -1.10 -33.70
CA GLU A 180 1.64 -2.30 -34.55
C GLU A 180 0.22 -2.84 -34.88
N GLY A 181 -0.82 -2.13 -34.49
CA GLY A 181 -2.20 -2.43 -34.92
C GLY A 181 -2.46 -1.86 -36.31
N LEU A 182 -2.15 -2.62 -37.36
CA LEU A 182 -2.48 -2.25 -38.73
C LEU A 182 -4.00 -2.36 -38.94
N GLU A 183 -4.74 -1.27 -38.91
CA GLU A 183 -6.12 -1.24 -39.41
C GLU A 183 -6.13 -1.11 -40.92
N PHE A 184 -6.91 -1.95 -41.58
CA PHE A 184 -7.16 -1.79 -43.02
C PHE A 184 -7.83 -0.42 -43.26
N PHE A 185 -7.08 0.49 -43.89
CA PHE A 185 -7.59 1.83 -44.18
C PHE A 185 -8.25 1.88 -45.56
N GLY A 186 -7.68 1.21 -46.54
CA GLY A 186 -8.20 1.22 -47.91
C GLY A 186 -7.33 0.49 -48.89
N ILE A 187 -7.84 0.40 -50.10
CA ILE A 187 -7.07 -0.10 -51.28
C ILE A 187 -6.94 1.07 -52.24
N ARG A 188 -5.70 1.38 -52.61
CA ARG A 188 -5.40 2.34 -53.68
C ARG A 188 -4.56 1.70 -54.77
N SER A 189 -4.49 2.34 -55.90
CA SER A 189 -3.64 1.89 -57.00
C SER A 189 -2.16 1.89 -56.55
N TYR A 190 -1.43 0.85 -56.94
CA TYR A 190 0.00 0.70 -56.65
C TYR A 190 0.82 1.82 -57.31
N GLN A 191 1.76 2.38 -56.58
CA GLN A 191 2.77 3.30 -57.07
C GLN A 191 4.15 2.65 -57.05
N PRO A 192 5.08 2.95 -58.00
CA PRO A 192 6.39 2.31 -58.06
C PRO A 192 7.26 2.52 -56.81
N THR A 193 6.92 3.49 -55.99
CA THR A 193 7.56 3.77 -54.68
C THR A 193 7.03 2.92 -53.52
N ASP A 194 5.94 2.16 -53.75
CA ASP A 194 5.35 1.36 -52.69
C ASP A 194 6.14 0.08 -52.44
N PRO A 195 6.29 -0.35 -51.17
CA PRO A 195 6.94 -1.61 -50.88
C PRO A 195 6.18 -2.81 -51.44
N ILE A 196 6.88 -3.74 -52.05
CA ILE A 196 6.30 -4.91 -52.77
C ILE A 196 5.46 -5.79 -51.82
N HIS A 197 5.79 -5.84 -50.54
CA HIS A 197 5.04 -6.63 -49.53
C HIS A 197 3.65 -6.06 -49.19
N LYS A 198 3.35 -4.79 -49.55
CA LYS A 198 2.03 -4.16 -49.39
C LYS A 198 1.11 -4.39 -50.59
N ILE A 199 1.56 -5.04 -51.65
CA ILE A 199 0.75 -5.34 -52.83
C ILE A 199 -0.32 -6.39 -52.48
N ASN A 200 -1.57 -6.13 -52.88
CA ASN A 200 -2.66 -7.08 -52.77
C ASN A 200 -2.59 -8.15 -53.86
N TRP A 201 -1.75 -9.14 -53.64
CA TRP A 201 -1.56 -10.24 -54.59
C TRP A 201 -2.83 -11.03 -54.92
N ARG A 202 -3.76 -11.10 -53.97
CA ARG A 202 -5.03 -11.79 -54.14
C ARG A 202 -5.94 -11.07 -55.13
N ARG A 203 -5.96 -9.73 -55.12
CA ARG A 203 -6.70 -8.92 -56.09
C ARG A 203 -6.02 -8.92 -57.43
N TYR A 204 -4.70 -8.84 -57.47
CA TYR A 204 -3.92 -8.95 -58.70
C TYR A 204 -4.15 -10.29 -59.43
N ALA A 205 -4.24 -11.38 -58.71
CA ALA A 205 -4.53 -12.70 -59.28
C ALA A 205 -5.94 -12.77 -59.92
N LYS A 206 -6.91 -12.02 -59.39
CA LYS A 206 -8.29 -12.01 -59.86
C LYS A 206 -8.55 -11.00 -60.98
N ASP A 207 -8.13 -9.76 -60.75
CA ASP A 207 -8.53 -8.62 -61.58
C ASP A 207 -7.39 -8.06 -62.41
N ARG A 208 -6.15 -8.56 -62.24
CA ARG A 208 -4.92 -8.07 -62.93
C ARG A 208 -4.60 -6.61 -62.61
N GLU A 209 -5.20 -6.03 -61.59
CA GLU A 209 -4.93 -4.68 -61.13
C GLU A 209 -3.96 -4.70 -59.96
N LEU A 210 -2.82 -3.98 -60.11
CA LEU A 210 -1.88 -3.77 -59.00
C LEU A 210 -2.45 -2.72 -58.05
N THR A 211 -2.79 -3.20 -56.84
CA THR A 211 -3.31 -2.36 -55.76
C THR A 211 -2.47 -2.56 -54.52
N THR A 212 -2.27 -1.49 -53.76
CA THR A 212 -1.60 -1.49 -52.47
C THR A 212 -2.65 -1.43 -51.37
N ILE A 213 -2.47 -2.26 -50.34
CA ILE A 213 -3.26 -2.17 -49.13
C ILE A 213 -2.64 -1.08 -48.27
N ASP A 214 -3.37 -0.01 -48.05
CA ASP A 214 -3.00 1.01 -47.10
C ASP A 214 -3.48 0.59 -45.74
N TYR A 215 -2.54 0.44 -44.82
CA TYR A 215 -2.80 0.22 -43.42
C TYR A 215 -2.58 1.54 -42.68
N ARG A 216 -3.48 1.87 -41.80
CA ARG A 216 -3.32 2.96 -40.84
C ARG A 216 -2.74 2.39 -39.58
N ASP A 217 -1.61 2.91 -39.15
CA ASP A 217 -1.12 2.62 -37.79
C ASP A 217 -2.15 3.12 -36.80
N ARG A 218 -2.65 2.23 -35.99
CA ARG A 218 -3.50 2.59 -34.86
C ARG A 218 -2.55 3.13 -33.79
N GLU A 219 -2.24 4.42 -33.85
CA GLU A 219 -1.55 5.07 -32.77
C GLU A 219 -2.37 4.89 -31.48
N VAL A 220 -1.77 4.29 -30.47
CA VAL A 220 -2.31 4.37 -29.11
C VAL A 220 -2.23 5.82 -28.70
N SER A 221 -3.38 6.48 -28.76
CA SER A 221 -3.44 7.90 -28.43
C SER A 221 -3.39 8.12 -26.92
N ASP A 222 -4.01 7.24 -26.15
CA ASP A 222 -4.19 7.40 -24.72
C ASP A 222 -4.04 6.05 -24.00
N VAL A 223 -3.59 6.08 -22.73
CA VAL A 223 -3.52 4.90 -21.85
C VAL A 223 -4.37 5.15 -20.60
N LEU A 224 -5.24 4.21 -20.25
CA LEU A 224 -5.96 4.19 -18.99
C LEU A 224 -5.48 3.02 -18.15
N VAL A 225 -4.95 3.29 -16.96
CA VAL A 225 -4.61 2.28 -15.96
C VAL A 225 -5.80 2.09 -15.03
N VAL A 226 -6.35 0.89 -14.99
CA VAL A 226 -7.48 0.54 -14.09
C VAL A 226 -6.94 -0.29 -12.94
N VAL A 227 -7.05 0.24 -11.73
CA VAL A 227 -6.54 -0.36 -10.48
C VAL A 227 -7.70 -0.96 -9.70
N ASP A 228 -7.56 -2.20 -9.28
CA ASP A 228 -8.52 -2.86 -8.41
C ASP A 228 -8.15 -2.60 -6.93
N ALA A 229 -8.91 -1.72 -6.27
CA ALA A 229 -8.80 -1.40 -4.86
C ALA A 229 -10.06 -1.82 -4.07
N ARG A 230 -10.85 -2.74 -4.62
CA ARG A 230 -12.03 -3.29 -3.94
C ARG A 230 -11.60 -4.23 -2.81
N GLU A 231 -12.51 -4.49 -1.89
CA GLU A 231 -12.28 -5.39 -0.77
C GLU A 231 -11.76 -6.78 -1.22
N SER A 232 -12.27 -7.29 -2.34
CA SER A 232 -11.82 -8.56 -2.93
C SER A 232 -10.34 -8.57 -3.35
N ALA A 233 -9.75 -7.39 -3.59
CA ALA A 233 -8.33 -7.22 -3.87
C ALA A 233 -7.49 -7.05 -2.59
N GLY A 234 -8.10 -6.76 -1.44
CA GLY A 234 -7.43 -6.53 -0.15
C GLY A 234 -6.80 -7.78 0.48
N VAL A 235 -6.80 -8.91 -0.21
CA VAL A 235 -6.24 -10.19 0.28
C VAL A 235 -4.71 -10.19 0.16
N ALA A 236 -4.02 -10.80 1.14
CA ALA A 236 -2.57 -10.97 1.15
C ALA A 236 -2.18 -12.44 1.29
N ARG A 237 -0.97 -12.82 0.85
CA ARG A 237 -0.40 -14.18 1.03
C ARG A 237 -0.22 -14.58 2.49
N GLY A 238 -0.13 -13.60 3.38
CA GLY A 238 0.06 -13.79 4.81
C GLY A 238 0.03 -12.45 5.56
N PRO A 239 0.05 -12.47 6.89
CA PRO A 239 -0.15 -11.27 7.72
C PRO A 239 0.92 -10.19 7.51
N THR A 240 1.99 -10.53 6.84
CA THR A 240 3.17 -9.68 6.64
C THR A 240 3.48 -9.41 5.18
N ALA A 241 2.70 -10.01 4.26
CA ALA A 241 2.86 -9.80 2.83
C ALA A 241 2.00 -8.59 2.40
N PRO A 242 2.40 -7.88 1.34
CA PRO A 242 1.57 -6.84 0.76
C PRO A 242 0.24 -7.40 0.28
N THR A 243 -0.80 -6.60 0.40
CA THR A 243 -2.13 -6.94 -0.12
C THR A 243 -2.17 -6.82 -1.64
N GLY A 244 -3.15 -7.45 -2.26
CA GLY A 244 -3.33 -7.31 -3.71
C GLY A 244 -3.58 -5.87 -4.14
N THR A 245 -4.30 -5.08 -3.34
CA THR A 245 -4.49 -3.64 -3.60
C THR A 245 -3.15 -2.89 -3.57
N GLU A 246 -2.32 -3.13 -2.54
CA GLU A 246 -0.98 -2.51 -2.46
C GLU A 246 -0.11 -2.87 -3.68
N LEU A 247 -0.16 -4.11 -4.13
CA LEU A 247 0.53 -4.55 -5.34
C LEU A 247 -0.05 -3.92 -6.61
N CYS A 248 -1.37 -3.80 -6.72
CA CYS A 248 -2.01 -3.13 -7.86
C CYS A 248 -1.62 -1.65 -7.93
N VAL A 249 -1.61 -0.94 -6.81
CA VAL A 249 -1.18 0.46 -6.73
C VAL A 249 0.30 0.60 -7.07
N TYR A 250 1.15 -0.34 -6.63
CA TYR A 250 2.56 -0.36 -6.99
C TYR A 250 2.76 -0.45 -8.51
N VAL A 251 2.14 -1.44 -9.15
CA VAL A 251 2.23 -1.61 -10.61
C VAL A 251 1.74 -0.36 -11.34
N ALA A 252 0.64 0.26 -10.86
CA ALA A 252 0.11 1.47 -11.45
C ALA A 252 1.08 2.65 -11.31
N ASN A 253 1.70 2.83 -10.14
CA ASN A 253 2.71 3.87 -9.91
C ASN A 253 3.93 3.69 -10.83
N GLU A 254 4.42 2.45 -10.99
CA GLU A 254 5.54 2.16 -11.89
C GLU A 254 5.20 2.49 -13.35
N VAL A 255 4.00 2.13 -13.80
CA VAL A 255 3.54 2.47 -15.16
C VAL A 255 3.39 3.98 -15.33
N VAL A 256 2.76 4.68 -14.38
CA VAL A 256 2.58 6.14 -14.43
C VAL A 256 3.93 6.86 -14.41
N ASN A 257 4.87 6.44 -13.58
CA ASN A 257 6.21 7.02 -13.52
C ASN A 257 7.02 6.72 -14.79
N GLY A 258 6.98 5.49 -15.29
CA GLY A 258 7.67 5.09 -16.52
C GLY A 258 7.16 5.82 -17.78
N MET A 259 5.89 6.27 -17.76
CA MET A 259 5.31 7.01 -18.90
C MET A 259 5.49 8.53 -18.80
N ARG A 260 6.03 9.07 -17.73
CA ARG A 260 6.18 10.53 -17.52
C ARG A 260 7.02 11.21 -18.58
N ASP A 261 8.05 10.53 -19.06
CA ASP A 261 8.98 11.09 -20.06
C ASP A 261 8.43 10.96 -21.49
N HIS A 262 7.29 10.29 -21.63
CA HIS A 262 6.62 10.08 -22.89
C HIS A 262 5.45 11.06 -23.05
N ARG A 263 5.21 11.49 -24.29
CA ARG A 263 4.12 12.43 -24.62
C ARG A 263 2.73 11.77 -24.64
N THR A 264 2.62 10.48 -24.33
CA THR A 264 1.36 9.74 -24.36
C THR A 264 0.52 10.12 -23.13
N PRO A 265 -0.71 10.59 -23.35
CA PRO A 265 -1.62 10.88 -22.23
C PRO A 265 -1.94 9.61 -21.46
N ILE A 266 -1.80 9.69 -20.11
CA ILE A 266 -2.10 8.59 -19.22
C ILE A 266 -3.22 9.01 -18.25
N GLY A 267 -4.15 8.09 -17.96
CA GLY A 267 -5.18 8.24 -16.97
C GLY A 267 -5.17 7.09 -15.97
N VAL A 268 -5.83 7.25 -14.85
CA VAL A 268 -6.02 6.21 -13.82
C VAL A 268 -7.50 6.13 -13.48
N ALA A 269 -8.01 4.92 -13.31
CA ALA A 269 -9.31 4.64 -12.71
C ALA A 269 -9.12 3.64 -11.56
N ALA A 270 -9.74 3.87 -10.41
CA ALA A 270 -9.65 3.02 -9.23
C ALA A 270 -11.01 2.44 -8.89
N LEU A 271 -11.13 1.12 -8.98
CA LEU A 271 -12.32 0.36 -8.55
C LEU A 271 -12.30 0.26 -7.02
N GLY A 272 -13.41 0.53 -6.37
CA GLY A 272 -13.54 0.46 -4.91
C GLY A 272 -13.23 1.78 -4.18
N VAL A 273 -12.86 2.82 -4.92
CA VAL A 273 -12.65 4.18 -4.40
C VAL A 273 -13.89 5.03 -4.74
N ASP A 274 -14.39 5.78 -3.77
CA ASP A 274 -15.54 6.65 -3.98
C ASP A 274 -15.19 7.77 -4.97
N GLY A 275 -16.02 7.94 -5.99
CA GLY A 275 -15.90 8.97 -7.01
C GLY A 275 -16.46 10.31 -6.56
N PHE A 276 -16.74 11.18 -7.52
CA PHE A 276 -17.35 12.50 -7.28
C PHE A 276 -18.81 12.43 -6.78
N ASP A 277 -19.53 11.34 -7.08
CA ASP A 277 -20.84 11.02 -6.53
C ASP A 277 -20.68 9.96 -5.44
N ASP A 278 -21.16 10.23 -4.24
CA ASP A 278 -20.95 9.47 -2.98
C ASP A 278 -21.29 7.96 -3.03
N ASN A 279 -21.61 7.39 -4.18
CA ASN A 279 -22.04 5.99 -4.29
C ASN A 279 -21.46 5.24 -5.49
N ASP A 280 -20.54 5.83 -6.25
CA ASP A 280 -20.11 5.25 -7.54
C ASP A 280 -19.00 4.19 -7.41
N ARG A 281 -18.31 4.11 -6.28
CA ARG A 281 -17.17 3.19 -6.03
C ARG A 281 -16.22 3.00 -7.21
N LEU A 282 -16.12 4.01 -8.04
CA LEU A 282 -15.24 4.13 -9.17
C LEU A 282 -14.80 5.58 -9.32
N ALA A 283 -13.59 5.87 -8.91
CA ALA A 283 -12.97 7.16 -9.12
C ALA A 283 -12.04 7.11 -10.33
N TRP A 284 -11.99 8.18 -11.14
CA TRP A 284 -11.09 8.22 -12.28
C TRP A 284 -10.57 9.61 -12.59
N VAL A 285 -9.40 9.62 -13.20
CA VAL A 285 -8.77 10.78 -13.83
C VAL A 285 -8.52 10.39 -15.28
N LEU A 286 -9.17 11.07 -16.24
CA LEU A 286 -9.06 10.77 -17.66
C LEU A 286 -7.63 10.98 -18.17
N PRO A 287 -7.22 10.36 -19.29
CA PRO A 287 -5.89 10.54 -19.84
C PRO A 287 -5.52 12.00 -20.13
N GLY A 288 -4.36 12.42 -19.64
CA GLY A 288 -3.79 13.75 -19.76
C GLY A 288 -2.30 13.74 -19.55
N ASN A 289 -1.63 14.89 -19.70
CA ASN A 289 -0.16 14.99 -19.65
C ASN A 289 0.38 16.28 -18.99
N ASP A 290 -0.44 17.08 -18.32
CA ASP A 290 0.01 18.27 -17.63
C ASP A 290 0.48 18.01 -16.19
N ARG A 291 1.12 19.00 -15.53
CA ARG A 291 1.64 18.85 -14.17
C ARG A 291 0.53 18.69 -13.12
N THR A 292 -0.58 19.37 -13.30
CA THR A 292 -1.75 19.29 -12.39
C THR A 292 -2.34 17.91 -12.47
N HIS A 293 -2.43 17.37 -13.67
CA HIS A 293 -2.88 16.02 -13.96
C HIS A 293 -2.05 14.95 -13.22
N THR A 294 -0.72 15.07 -13.23
CA THR A 294 0.16 14.14 -12.51
C THR A 294 -0.13 14.10 -11.01
N ASN A 295 -0.44 15.26 -10.40
CA ASN A 295 -0.79 15.32 -8.98
C ASN A 295 -2.15 14.67 -8.71
N GLN A 296 -3.13 14.83 -9.61
CA GLN A 296 -4.42 14.16 -9.50
C GLN A 296 -4.29 12.64 -9.60
N LEU A 297 -3.45 12.12 -10.52
CA LEU A 297 -3.17 10.69 -10.62
C LEU A 297 -2.58 10.13 -9.33
N ARG A 298 -1.62 10.83 -8.73
CA ARG A 298 -1.02 10.42 -7.45
C ARG A 298 -2.04 10.41 -6.32
N SER A 299 -2.80 11.50 -6.19
CA SER A 299 -3.84 11.58 -5.15
C SER A 299 -4.86 10.45 -5.27
N LEU A 300 -5.23 10.05 -6.50
CA LEU A 300 -6.14 8.91 -6.72
C LEU A 300 -5.48 7.58 -6.34
N LEU A 301 -4.21 7.38 -6.67
CA LEU A 301 -3.47 6.17 -6.29
C LEU A 301 -3.24 6.08 -4.77
N ASP A 302 -2.99 7.21 -4.11
CA ASP A 302 -2.89 7.28 -2.65
C ASP A 302 -4.25 6.97 -1.98
N ALA A 303 -5.35 7.48 -2.54
CA ALA A 303 -6.70 7.12 -2.09
C ALA A 303 -6.99 5.62 -2.28
N ALA A 304 -6.58 5.03 -3.42
CA ALA A 304 -6.72 3.59 -3.67
C ALA A 304 -5.91 2.76 -2.67
N ALA A 305 -4.70 3.19 -2.31
CA ALA A 305 -3.89 2.53 -1.28
C ALA A 305 -4.53 2.61 0.11
N ALA A 306 -5.25 3.70 0.42
CA ALA A 306 -5.88 3.90 1.72
C ALA A 306 -7.16 3.06 1.93
N THR A 307 -7.76 2.46 0.89
CA THR A 307 -8.97 1.62 1.02
C THR A 307 -8.74 0.30 1.76
N VAL A 308 -7.50 -0.09 2.01
CA VAL A 308 -7.10 -1.36 2.68
C VAL A 308 -7.30 -1.31 4.20
N ARG A 309 -8.30 -0.62 4.73
CA ARG A 309 -8.55 -0.59 6.20
C ARG A 309 -9.47 -1.73 6.63
N PRO A 310 -9.05 -2.58 7.61
CA PRO A 310 -9.83 -3.73 8.06
C PRO A 310 -11.05 -3.37 8.96
N GLU A 311 -11.35 -2.12 9.23
CA GLU A 311 -12.32 -1.69 10.23
C GLU A 311 -13.63 -1.11 9.68
N THR A 312 -13.83 -1.06 8.38
CA THR A 312 -15.10 -0.58 7.82
C THR A 312 -16.03 -1.75 7.54
N GLU A 313 -17.30 -1.64 7.90
CA GLU A 313 -18.33 -2.64 7.61
C GLU A 313 -18.24 -3.09 6.13
N PRO A 314 -18.50 -4.38 5.84
CA PRO A 314 -18.39 -4.91 4.47
C PRO A 314 -19.31 -4.12 3.57
N ALA A 315 -18.74 -3.15 2.92
CA ALA A 315 -19.44 -2.36 1.92
C ALA A 315 -19.57 -3.19 0.65
N ALA A 316 -20.70 -3.07 -0.04
CA ALA A 316 -20.98 -3.79 -1.29
C ALA A 316 -19.78 -3.74 -2.24
N SER A 317 -19.20 -4.90 -2.55
CA SER A 317 -17.96 -5.01 -3.33
C SER A 317 -18.12 -4.60 -4.80
N ASP A 318 -19.34 -4.35 -5.25
CA ASP A 318 -19.68 -4.23 -6.64
C ASP A 318 -19.55 -2.79 -7.16
N VAL A 319 -18.79 -2.62 -8.23
CA VAL A 319 -18.75 -1.37 -8.99
C VAL A 319 -20.05 -1.26 -9.78
N PRO A 320 -20.82 -0.17 -9.62
CA PRO A 320 -22.05 0.02 -10.38
C PRO A 320 -21.79 0.03 -11.88
N ASN A 321 -22.60 -0.72 -12.63
CA ASN A 321 -22.49 -0.75 -14.10
C ASN A 321 -22.62 0.64 -14.72
N GLU A 322 -23.38 1.55 -14.10
CA GLU A 322 -23.59 2.92 -14.59
C GLU A 322 -22.31 3.75 -14.49
N ALA A 323 -21.55 3.64 -13.39
CA ALA A 323 -20.26 4.30 -13.23
C ALA A 323 -19.26 3.86 -14.30
N LEU A 324 -19.15 2.54 -14.53
CA LEU A 324 -18.29 1.99 -15.58
C LEU A 324 -18.72 2.46 -16.98
N LEU A 325 -20.02 2.51 -17.27
CA LEU A 325 -20.52 3.03 -18.54
C LEU A 325 -20.26 4.53 -18.70
N THR A 326 -20.29 5.30 -17.62
CA THR A 326 -19.97 6.73 -17.62
C THR A 326 -18.49 6.95 -17.95
N LEU A 327 -17.59 6.20 -17.31
CA LEU A 327 -16.17 6.21 -17.65
C LEU A 327 -15.95 5.85 -19.13
N ILE A 328 -16.54 4.76 -19.60
CA ILE A 328 -16.41 4.28 -20.99
C ILE A 328 -16.85 5.35 -22.00
N ARG A 329 -17.93 6.08 -21.73
CA ARG A 329 -18.40 7.16 -22.61
C ARG A 329 -17.46 8.36 -22.71
N GLN A 330 -16.65 8.58 -21.69
CA GLN A 330 -15.68 9.69 -21.63
C GLN A 330 -14.33 9.32 -22.25
N LEU A 331 -14.04 8.03 -22.41
CA LEU A 331 -12.78 7.57 -23.03
C LEU A 331 -12.80 7.77 -24.54
N ARG A 332 -11.67 8.19 -25.09
CA ARG A 332 -11.48 8.28 -26.53
C ARG A 332 -11.38 6.90 -27.18
N SER A 333 -11.86 6.81 -28.42
CA SER A 333 -11.64 5.60 -29.21
C SER A 333 -10.13 5.39 -29.44
N GLY A 334 -9.67 4.13 -29.27
CA GLY A 334 -8.24 3.83 -29.37
C GLY A 334 -7.47 3.90 -28.05
N THR A 335 -8.11 4.30 -26.94
CA THR A 335 -7.49 4.21 -25.59
C THR A 335 -7.13 2.74 -25.30
N HIS A 336 -5.88 2.52 -24.90
CA HIS A 336 -5.45 1.23 -24.38
C HIS A 336 -5.71 1.15 -22.89
N VAL A 337 -6.35 0.09 -22.43
CA VAL A 337 -6.66 -0.12 -21.00
C VAL A 337 -5.70 -1.16 -20.43
N LEU A 338 -4.94 -0.77 -19.40
CA LEU A 338 -4.17 -1.68 -18.58
C LEU A 338 -4.95 -1.96 -17.29
N PHE A 339 -5.51 -3.15 -17.18
CA PHE A 339 -6.26 -3.60 -16.01
C PHE A 339 -5.34 -4.29 -15.02
N ILE A 340 -5.32 -3.85 -13.75
CA ILE A 340 -4.46 -4.39 -12.70
C ILE A 340 -5.35 -4.89 -11.57
N SER A 341 -5.39 -6.20 -11.35
CA SER A 341 -6.23 -6.85 -10.33
C SER A 341 -5.67 -8.22 -9.96
N PRO A 342 -5.73 -8.64 -8.69
CA PRO A 342 -5.39 -10.01 -8.29
C PRO A 342 -6.43 -11.05 -8.71
N LEU A 343 -7.55 -10.63 -9.32
CA LEU A 343 -8.68 -11.47 -9.74
C LEU A 343 -9.33 -12.21 -8.57
N GLY A 344 -9.59 -11.51 -7.48
CA GLY A 344 -10.18 -12.08 -6.27
C GLY A 344 -11.64 -12.53 -6.43
N ASP A 345 -12.35 -12.01 -7.45
CA ASP A 345 -13.77 -12.27 -7.72
C ASP A 345 -14.09 -12.27 -9.22
N ASP A 346 -15.33 -12.67 -9.56
CA ASP A 346 -15.81 -12.73 -10.93
C ASP A 346 -16.11 -11.34 -11.53
N GLN A 347 -16.26 -10.32 -10.69
CA GLN A 347 -16.53 -8.96 -11.13
C GLN A 347 -15.34 -8.35 -11.88
N SER A 348 -14.12 -8.68 -11.49
CA SER A 348 -12.91 -8.29 -12.23
C SER A 348 -13.00 -8.69 -13.71
N ILE A 349 -13.45 -9.92 -13.96
CA ILE A 349 -13.64 -10.43 -15.32
C ILE A 349 -14.80 -9.72 -16.03
N ALA A 350 -15.89 -9.42 -15.31
CA ALA A 350 -17.03 -8.71 -15.87
C ALA A 350 -16.66 -7.29 -16.35
N VAL A 351 -15.85 -6.56 -15.59
CA VAL A 351 -15.31 -5.25 -15.97
C VAL A 351 -14.50 -5.35 -17.26
N VAL A 352 -13.55 -6.30 -17.32
CA VAL A 352 -12.73 -6.52 -18.51
C VAL A 352 -13.57 -6.93 -19.72
N ARG A 353 -14.53 -7.82 -19.54
CA ARG A 353 -15.47 -8.23 -20.60
C ARG A 353 -16.25 -7.04 -21.16
N LYS A 354 -16.71 -6.13 -20.27
CA LYS A 354 -17.40 -4.92 -20.67
C LYS A 354 -16.53 -3.99 -21.50
N LEU A 355 -15.29 -3.73 -21.06
CA LEU A 355 -14.32 -2.90 -21.79
C LEU A 355 -14.01 -3.51 -23.17
N ARG A 356 -13.80 -4.81 -23.26
CA ARG A 356 -13.55 -5.52 -24.53
C ARG A 356 -14.76 -5.46 -25.47
N SER A 357 -15.99 -5.65 -24.94
CA SER A 357 -17.22 -5.60 -25.75
C SER A 357 -17.52 -4.23 -26.33
N THR A 358 -16.97 -3.17 -25.74
CA THR A 358 -17.07 -1.79 -26.25
C THR A 358 -15.91 -1.41 -27.19
N GLY A 359 -15.02 -2.36 -27.53
CA GLY A 359 -13.98 -2.21 -28.56
C GLY A 359 -12.64 -1.71 -28.05
N TYR A 360 -12.42 -1.57 -26.72
CA TYR A 360 -11.12 -1.18 -26.20
C TYR A 360 -10.13 -2.34 -26.22
N THR A 361 -8.87 -2.00 -26.50
CA THR A 361 -7.76 -2.95 -26.32
C THR A 361 -7.42 -3.02 -24.84
N VAL A 362 -7.46 -4.24 -24.27
CA VAL A 362 -7.21 -4.46 -22.84
C VAL A 362 -6.03 -5.40 -22.67
N SER A 363 -5.07 -5.00 -21.83
CA SER A 363 -4.04 -5.85 -21.25
C SER A 363 -4.29 -5.96 -19.75
N ALA A 364 -3.86 -7.04 -19.12
CA ALA A 364 -4.01 -7.22 -17.69
C ALA A 364 -2.68 -7.61 -17.03
N CYS A 365 -2.37 -6.98 -15.90
CA CYS A 365 -1.34 -7.40 -14.97
C CYS A 365 -2.00 -7.97 -13.72
N VAL A 366 -1.71 -9.22 -13.41
CA VAL A 366 -2.39 -9.95 -12.34
C VAL A 366 -1.38 -10.33 -11.27
N PRO A 367 -1.23 -9.53 -10.18
CA PRO A 367 -0.36 -9.90 -9.07
C PRO A 367 -0.88 -11.15 -8.36
N ASP A 368 0.03 -12.08 -8.08
CA ASP A 368 -0.32 -13.28 -7.33
C ASP A 368 -0.27 -13.01 -5.83
N VAL A 369 -1.43 -13.08 -5.18
CA VAL A 369 -1.61 -12.94 -3.73
C VAL A 369 -2.01 -14.27 -3.07
N THR A 370 -1.91 -15.39 -3.80
CA THR A 370 -2.29 -16.69 -3.28
C THR A 370 -1.16 -17.35 -2.50
N THR A 371 -1.50 -18.25 -1.58
CA THR A 371 -0.53 -19.06 -0.85
C THR A 371 -0.82 -20.53 -1.05
N GLN A 372 0.23 -21.35 -1.13
CA GLN A 372 0.12 -22.81 -1.25
C GLN A 372 0.08 -23.50 0.13
N THR A 373 0.28 -22.75 1.21
CA THR A 373 0.45 -23.31 2.56
C THR A 373 -0.87 -23.66 3.26
N SER A 374 -2.00 -23.18 2.75
CA SER A 374 -3.33 -23.45 3.31
C SER A 374 -4.29 -24.00 2.25
N VAL A 375 -5.31 -24.77 2.70
CA VAL A 375 -6.35 -25.30 1.79
C VAL A 375 -7.11 -24.15 1.11
N GLY A 376 -7.42 -23.08 1.86
CA GLY A 376 -8.07 -21.89 1.30
C GLY A 376 -7.21 -21.21 0.22
N GLY A 377 -5.90 -21.11 0.46
CA GLY A 377 -4.95 -20.58 -0.52
C GLY A 377 -4.86 -21.39 -1.80
N GLN A 378 -4.88 -22.72 -1.70
CA GLN A 378 -4.89 -23.61 -2.88
C GLN A 378 -6.19 -23.47 -3.71
N VAL A 379 -7.34 -23.30 -3.03
CA VAL A 379 -8.61 -23.03 -3.71
C VAL A 379 -8.57 -21.66 -4.40
N ALA A 380 -8.04 -20.64 -3.72
CA ALA A 380 -7.87 -19.30 -4.31
C ALA A 380 -6.93 -19.33 -5.53
N ALA A 381 -5.81 -20.06 -5.46
CA ALA A 381 -4.89 -20.25 -6.59
C ALA A 381 -5.57 -20.94 -7.79
N THR A 382 -6.41 -21.95 -7.53
CA THR A 382 -7.16 -22.64 -8.59
C THR A 382 -8.18 -21.70 -9.26
N ARG A 383 -8.94 -20.92 -8.49
CA ARG A 383 -9.88 -19.92 -9.01
C ARG A 383 -9.16 -18.86 -9.83
N ARG A 384 -8.07 -18.32 -9.31
CA ARG A 384 -7.24 -17.33 -10.00
C ARG A 384 -6.73 -17.86 -11.35
N SER A 385 -6.26 -19.10 -11.40
CA SER A 385 -5.81 -19.77 -12.63
C SER A 385 -6.93 -19.91 -13.68
N ALA A 386 -8.15 -20.23 -13.22
CA ALA A 386 -9.32 -20.26 -14.07
C ALA A 386 -9.67 -18.87 -14.62
N SER A 387 -9.64 -17.83 -13.77
CA SER A 387 -9.88 -16.44 -14.14
C SER A 387 -8.87 -15.93 -15.15
N LEU A 388 -7.58 -16.22 -14.98
CA LEU A 388 -6.52 -15.92 -15.95
C LEU A 388 -6.79 -16.59 -17.32
N THR A 389 -7.22 -17.84 -17.30
CA THR A 389 -7.56 -18.57 -18.53
C THR A 389 -8.76 -17.94 -19.22
N GLU A 390 -9.75 -17.47 -18.49
CA GLU A 390 -10.91 -16.78 -19.05
C GLU A 390 -10.54 -15.44 -19.66
N LEU A 391 -9.69 -14.63 -19.00
CA LEU A 391 -9.17 -13.39 -19.58
C LEU A 391 -8.46 -13.63 -20.91
N ARG A 392 -7.63 -14.67 -20.99
CA ARG A 392 -6.93 -15.01 -22.22
C ARG A 392 -7.90 -15.44 -23.34
N LYS A 393 -8.98 -16.16 -23.01
CA LYS A 393 -10.07 -16.50 -23.96
C LYS A 393 -10.81 -15.27 -24.47
N LEU A 394 -10.91 -14.21 -23.66
CA LEU A 394 -11.47 -12.92 -24.10
C LEU A 394 -10.50 -12.11 -25.00
N GLY A 395 -9.34 -12.66 -25.35
CA GLY A 395 -8.33 -11.99 -26.14
C GLY A 395 -7.59 -10.89 -25.37
N VAL A 396 -7.56 -11.00 -24.05
CA VAL A 396 -6.80 -10.10 -23.18
C VAL A 396 -5.40 -10.66 -22.99
N ASN A 397 -4.41 -9.82 -23.21
CA ASN A 397 -3.04 -10.16 -22.88
C ASN A 397 -2.83 -10.06 -21.36
N ALA A 398 -2.94 -11.20 -20.67
CA ALA A 398 -2.87 -11.27 -19.22
C ALA A 398 -1.52 -11.82 -18.76
N VAL A 399 -0.81 -11.01 -17.98
CA VAL A 399 0.42 -11.39 -17.27
C VAL A 399 0.08 -11.90 -15.90
N ASP A 400 0.63 -13.04 -15.58
CA ASP A 400 0.68 -13.58 -14.23
C ASP A 400 1.97 -13.11 -13.56
N TRP A 401 1.88 -12.12 -12.67
CA TRP A 401 3.04 -11.55 -12.03
C TRP A 401 3.20 -12.06 -10.61
N GLN A 402 4.39 -12.62 -10.33
CA GLN A 402 4.79 -12.98 -8.98
C GLN A 402 5.47 -11.76 -8.34
N PRO A 403 5.08 -11.32 -7.12
CA PRO A 403 5.69 -10.15 -6.47
C PRO A 403 7.20 -10.28 -6.20
N ASP A 404 7.71 -11.51 -6.20
CA ASP A 404 9.13 -11.80 -6.03
C ASP A 404 9.93 -11.65 -7.33
N ASP A 405 9.25 -11.60 -8.48
CA ASP A 405 9.87 -11.42 -9.80
C ASP A 405 9.94 -9.94 -10.20
N PRO A 406 10.98 -9.52 -10.93
CA PRO A 406 11.06 -8.16 -11.46
C PRO A 406 9.84 -7.81 -12.31
N LEU A 407 9.15 -6.72 -11.97
CA LEU A 407 7.92 -6.31 -12.63
C LEU A 407 8.12 -6.00 -14.12
N ASP A 408 9.24 -5.35 -14.48
CA ASP A 408 9.51 -4.96 -15.85
C ASP A 408 9.73 -6.17 -16.77
N GLU A 409 10.29 -7.27 -16.27
CA GLU A 409 10.45 -8.51 -17.03
C GLU A 409 9.09 -9.17 -17.30
N SER A 410 8.23 -9.21 -16.28
CA SER A 410 6.86 -9.72 -16.38
C SER A 410 6.01 -8.89 -17.36
N LEU A 411 6.09 -7.56 -17.29
CA LEU A 411 5.43 -6.67 -18.24
C LEU A 411 6.00 -6.83 -19.67
N ARG A 412 7.32 -7.04 -19.81
CA ARG A 412 7.93 -7.32 -21.11
C ARG A 412 7.45 -8.65 -21.72
N GLN A 413 7.31 -9.66 -20.93
CA GLN A 413 6.81 -10.97 -21.40
C GLN A 413 5.37 -10.86 -21.88
N ALA A 414 4.51 -10.14 -21.13
CA ALA A 414 3.13 -9.88 -21.52
C ALA A 414 3.00 -9.24 -22.89
N LEU A 415 3.79 -8.25 -23.08
CA LEU A 415 3.79 -7.49 -24.28
C LEU A 415 4.38 -8.28 -25.49
N ARG A 416 5.22 -9.29 -25.27
CA ARG A 416 5.80 -10.15 -26.33
C ARG A 416 4.85 -11.25 -26.86
N MET A 417 3.91 -11.75 -26.05
CA MET A 417 3.06 -12.88 -26.44
C MET A 417 1.99 -12.56 -27.50
N THR A 418 1.72 -11.30 -27.78
CA THR A 418 0.75 -10.89 -28.83
C THR A 418 1.24 -11.19 -30.26
N ARG A 419 2.50 -11.53 -30.44
CA ARG A 419 3.12 -11.75 -31.76
C ARG A 419 2.90 -13.15 -32.34
N THR A 420 2.62 -14.15 -31.51
CA THR A 420 2.63 -15.56 -31.94
C THR A 420 1.27 -16.08 -32.43
N THR A 421 0.16 -15.43 -32.03
CA THR A 421 -1.19 -15.92 -32.34
C THR A 421 -1.71 -15.48 -33.72
N LEU A 422 -1.01 -14.60 -34.44
CA LEU A 422 -1.41 -14.12 -35.78
C LEU A 422 -0.65 -14.77 -36.93
N GLN A 423 0.30 -15.68 -36.66
CA GLN A 423 1.04 -16.40 -37.68
C GLN A 423 0.53 -17.82 -37.97
N GLU A 424 -0.47 -18.31 -37.23
CA GLU A 424 -1.04 -19.66 -37.41
C GLU A 424 -2.53 -19.68 -37.79
N SER A 425 -3.03 -18.61 -38.45
CA SER A 425 -4.40 -18.62 -39.01
C SER A 425 -4.42 -18.26 -40.48
#